data_f10065215f6e6289a82523a0da089f31
#
_entry.id   f10065215f6e6289a82523a0da089f31
#
_cell.length_a   1.000
_cell.length_b   1.000
_cell.length_c   1.000
_cell.angle_alpha   90.00
_cell.angle_beta   90.00
_cell.angle_gamma   90.00
#
_symmetry.space_group_name_H-M   'P 1'
#
loop_
_entity.id
_entity.type
_entity.pdbx_description
1 polymer ?
#
loop_
_entity_poly.entity_id
_entity_poly.type
_entity_poly.pdbx_seq_one_letter_code
_entity_poly.pdbx_strand_id
1 'polypeptide(L)'
;MLKNKIVILFLFGIIFSSIACEKNEKTSHAPNENEHQQPTETDPLFYWEKEREGLLDYDDMVLLYAGGAHRSYSWDINRITPYVTYVDEKGEEHWLFDAFLFLEIHNGNGKSFATGYTKTPANQQDWINLVNYYFQFNQVLGALDKAIEEATERIGNPPNKRKIIIGLPEPIKNQKDWGSVENGVRLDFSMDKDRIRACQWYIDYVRMKFNEMKYKNLDLAGFYWIAEEATNTRSIIKEIGTYLNDLKYTFNWIPYFKSDGYTEWKTLGFNYAYLQPNYFFNENVPASRLDEACRLALDYDMDMEMEFDDRVLSTNGWGYRLRNYMDAFKKHGIW
;
A
#
# COMPACT_ATOMS: atom_id res chain seq x y z
N MET A 1 25.23 5.48 -1.85
CA MET A 1 24.26 6.04 -2.81
C MET A 1 22.94 5.44 -2.43
N LEU A 2 22.02 6.24 -1.86
CA LEU A 2 20.64 5.81 -1.68
C LEU A 2 20.05 5.63 -3.09
N LYS A 3 19.61 4.43 -3.42
CA LYS A 3 18.83 4.21 -4.64
C LYS A 3 17.44 4.77 -4.39
N ASN A 4 16.98 5.68 -5.25
CA ASN A 4 15.60 6.15 -5.22
C ASN A 4 14.67 5.03 -5.68
N LYS A 5 13.54 4.87 -4.99
CA LYS A 5 12.52 3.87 -5.31
C LYS A 5 11.38 4.51 -6.11
N ILE A 6 10.78 3.77 -7.01
CA ILE A 6 9.63 4.21 -7.80
C ILE A 6 8.45 3.29 -7.52
N VAL A 7 7.30 3.88 -7.20
CA VAL A 7 6.01 3.19 -7.17
C VAL A 7 5.27 3.47 -8.47
N ILE A 8 4.86 2.42 -9.17
CA ILE A 8 4.09 2.52 -10.40
C ILE A 8 2.64 2.13 -10.11
N LEU A 9 1.73 3.09 -10.31
CA LEU A 9 0.30 2.91 -10.14
C LEU A 9 -0.38 2.61 -11.47
N PHE A 10 -0.98 1.43 -11.61
CA PHE A 10 -1.89 1.10 -12.70
C PHE A 10 -3.35 1.23 -12.25
N LEU A 11 -4.01 2.33 -12.61
CA LEU A 11 -5.44 2.54 -12.38
C LEU A 11 -6.25 2.16 -13.63
N PHE A 12 -7.09 1.14 -13.51
CA PHE A 12 -8.18 0.92 -14.47
C PHE A 12 -9.42 1.68 -13.98
N GLY A 13 -9.68 2.79 -14.63
CA GLY A 13 -10.86 3.64 -14.68
C GLY A 13 -11.75 3.75 -13.44
N ILE A 14 -11.59 4.81 -12.64
CA ILE A 14 -12.66 5.41 -11.83
C ILE A 14 -12.48 6.93 -11.83
N ILE A 15 -13.55 7.66 -12.15
CA ILE A 15 -13.63 9.12 -12.14
C ILE A 15 -13.78 9.60 -10.69
N PHE A 16 -12.88 10.48 -10.25
CA PHE A 16 -12.96 11.15 -8.95
C PHE A 16 -13.51 12.58 -9.09
N SER A 17 -14.51 12.89 -8.29
CA SER A 17 -14.90 14.26 -7.97
C SER A 17 -14.46 14.59 -6.54
N SER A 18 -13.55 15.56 -6.41
CA SER A 18 -13.06 16.08 -5.14
C SER A 18 -14.09 17.03 -4.51
N ILE A 19 -14.45 16.77 -3.26
CA ILE A 19 -15.19 17.73 -2.41
C ILE A 19 -14.32 18.05 -1.21
N ALA A 20 -13.95 19.32 -1.09
CA ALA A 20 -13.30 19.88 0.08
C ALA A 20 -14.31 20.12 1.21
N CYS A 21 -13.95 19.84 2.45
CA CYS A 21 -14.74 20.20 3.62
C CYS A 21 -13.88 20.84 4.71
N GLU A 22 -14.47 21.86 5.37
CA GLU A 22 -13.87 22.81 6.30
C GLU A 22 -13.56 22.26 7.70
N LYS A 23 -12.66 22.98 8.39
CA LYS A 23 -12.05 22.73 9.69
C LYS A 23 -12.99 22.92 10.89
N ASN A 24 -12.71 22.20 11.99
CA ASN A 24 -12.75 22.76 13.34
C ASN A 24 -11.82 22.02 14.34
N GLU A 25 -11.26 22.79 15.29
CA GLU A 25 -10.12 22.53 16.14
C GLU A 25 -10.42 21.96 17.56
N LYS A 26 -9.37 21.27 18.11
CA LYS A 26 -8.87 21.15 19.52
C LYS A 26 -9.54 20.19 20.50
N THR A 27 -8.77 19.32 21.12
CA THR A 27 -7.97 19.46 22.35
C THR A 27 -7.23 18.17 22.75
N SER A 28 -6.07 18.34 23.39
CA SER A 28 -5.08 17.35 23.82
C SER A 28 -5.41 16.61 25.12
N HIS A 29 -4.95 15.34 25.28
CA HIS A 29 -4.47 14.78 26.58
C HIS A 29 -3.54 13.58 26.35
N ALA A 30 -2.57 13.41 27.27
CA ALA A 30 -1.40 12.55 27.17
C ALA A 30 -1.64 11.07 27.53
N PRO A 31 -0.68 10.16 27.20
CA PRO A 31 -0.91 8.72 27.15
C PRO A 31 -0.56 7.98 28.43
N ASN A 32 -1.22 6.83 28.62
CA ASN A 32 -0.84 5.79 29.59
C ASN A 32 -0.17 4.63 28.85
N GLU A 33 0.99 4.22 29.35
CA GLU A 33 1.78 3.10 28.85
C GLU A 33 1.06 1.77 29.13
N ASN A 34 0.82 0.98 28.08
CA ASN A 34 0.49 -0.43 28.19
C ASN A 34 1.64 -1.25 27.62
N GLU A 35 2.21 -2.12 28.45
CA GLU A 35 3.22 -3.09 28.08
C GLU A 35 2.68 -4.01 26.96
N HIS A 36 3.30 -3.95 25.78
CA HIS A 36 3.13 -4.97 24.75
C HIS A 36 3.81 -6.26 25.24
N GLN A 37 3.04 -7.34 25.38
CA GLN A 37 3.64 -8.67 25.56
C GLN A 37 4.41 -9.01 24.30
N GLN A 38 5.73 -9.13 24.41
CA GLN A 38 6.56 -9.64 23.32
C GLN A 38 6.21 -11.09 23.01
N PRO A 39 6.24 -11.51 21.72
CA PRO A 39 6.04 -12.90 21.33
C PRO A 39 7.00 -13.83 22.11
N THR A 40 6.51 -14.97 22.56
CA THR A 40 7.35 -15.95 23.25
C THR A 40 8.12 -16.80 22.24
N GLU A 41 9.26 -17.38 22.63
CA GLU A 41 10.07 -18.26 21.75
C GLU A 41 9.31 -19.47 21.19
N THR A 42 8.18 -19.83 21.79
CA THR A 42 7.31 -20.93 21.34
C THR A 42 6.23 -20.49 20.37
N ASP A 43 6.08 -19.17 20.12
CA ASP A 43 5.13 -18.66 19.15
C ASP A 43 5.65 -18.90 17.70
N PRO A 44 4.92 -19.61 16.83
CA PRO A 44 5.32 -19.79 15.44
C PRO A 44 5.60 -18.47 14.70
N LEU A 45 4.89 -17.38 15.04
CA LEU A 45 5.14 -16.05 14.50
C LEU A 45 6.50 -15.49 14.95
N PHE A 46 6.92 -15.77 16.19
CA PHE A 46 8.22 -15.32 16.72
C PHE A 46 9.39 -15.85 15.90
N TYR A 47 9.41 -17.18 15.59
CA TYR A 47 10.47 -17.76 14.76
C TYR A 47 10.47 -17.16 13.36
N TRP A 48 9.30 -17.00 12.77
CA TRP A 48 9.16 -16.45 11.45
C TRP A 48 9.61 -14.97 11.37
N GLU A 49 9.32 -14.17 12.40
CA GLU A 49 9.77 -12.78 12.51
C GLU A 49 11.31 -12.68 12.62
N LYS A 50 11.93 -13.57 13.40
CA LYS A 50 13.38 -13.58 13.61
C LYS A 50 14.17 -13.84 12.32
N GLU A 51 13.60 -14.63 11.41
CA GLU A 51 14.21 -14.92 10.11
C GLU A 51 14.15 -13.76 9.11
N ARG A 52 13.39 -12.71 9.42
CA ARG A 52 13.15 -11.59 8.50
C ARG A 52 14.17 -10.45 8.61
N GLU A 53 15.00 -10.45 9.61
CA GLU A 53 15.97 -9.38 9.84
C GLU A 53 16.89 -9.20 8.62
N GLY A 54 16.82 -8.03 7.95
CA GLY A 54 17.58 -7.71 6.74
C GLY A 54 16.91 -8.06 5.40
N LEU A 55 15.66 -8.59 5.37
CA LEU A 55 15.00 -9.05 4.15
C LEU A 55 14.04 -8.02 3.50
N LEU A 56 14.10 -6.75 3.92
CA LEU A 56 13.04 -5.76 3.58
C LEU A 56 13.39 -4.81 2.43
N ASP A 57 14.50 -5.03 1.72
CA ASP A 57 14.88 -4.19 0.59
C ASP A 57 14.18 -4.59 -0.72
N TYR A 58 13.71 -3.59 -1.45
CA TYR A 58 13.20 -3.67 -2.83
C TYR A 58 13.48 -2.34 -3.55
N ASP A 59 13.63 -2.40 -4.88
CA ASP A 59 13.94 -1.23 -5.71
C ASP A 59 12.65 -0.67 -6.37
N ASP A 60 11.83 -1.51 -6.99
CA ASP A 60 10.65 -1.11 -7.77
C ASP A 60 9.38 -1.79 -7.26
N MET A 61 8.35 -0.99 -6.95
CA MET A 61 7.07 -1.49 -6.46
C MET A 61 5.95 -1.16 -7.43
N VAL A 62 5.11 -2.15 -7.74
CA VAL A 62 3.85 -1.96 -8.46
C VAL A 62 2.66 -1.99 -7.53
N LEU A 63 1.74 -1.03 -7.69
CA LEU A 63 0.49 -0.95 -6.93
C LEU A 63 -0.64 -1.59 -7.74
N LEU A 64 -1.32 -2.57 -7.15
CA LEU A 64 -2.38 -3.36 -7.78
C LEU A 64 -3.65 -3.33 -6.93
N TYR A 65 -4.73 -2.76 -7.49
CA TYR A 65 -6.03 -2.78 -6.84
C TYR A 65 -6.67 -4.16 -6.91
N ALA A 66 -7.01 -4.73 -5.75
CA ALA A 66 -7.55 -6.08 -5.65
C ALA A 66 -8.57 -6.20 -4.49
N GLY A 67 -9.72 -6.83 -4.73
CA GLY A 67 -10.66 -7.18 -3.66
C GLY A 67 -12.02 -6.47 -3.68
N GLY A 68 -12.22 -5.46 -4.54
CA GLY A 68 -13.51 -4.79 -4.68
C GLY A 68 -14.47 -5.57 -5.58
N ALA A 69 -15.70 -5.82 -5.11
CA ALA A 69 -16.71 -6.52 -5.90
C ALA A 69 -17.15 -5.80 -7.20
N HIS A 70 -16.82 -4.51 -7.32
CA HIS A 70 -17.07 -3.70 -8.53
C HIS A 70 -16.05 -3.94 -9.65
N ARG A 71 -14.94 -4.65 -9.36
CA ARG A 71 -13.92 -4.92 -10.36
C ARG A 71 -14.40 -6.01 -11.31
N SER A 72 -14.32 -5.73 -12.61
CA SER A 72 -14.75 -6.63 -13.68
C SER A 72 -13.78 -7.79 -13.94
N TYR A 73 -12.70 -7.89 -13.18
CA TYR A 73 -11.63 -8.88 -13.36
C TYR A 73 -11.17 -9.45 -12.02
N SER A 74 -10.55 -10.61 -12.09
CA SER A 74 -9.79 -11.23 -11.00
C SER A 74 -8.29 -11.23 -11.34
N TRP A 75 -7.47 -11.27 -10.31
CA TRP A 75 -6.01 -11.39 -10.46
C TRP A 75 -5.62 -12.87 -10.57
N ASP A 76 -5.90 -13.48 -11.73
CA ASP A 76 -5.39 -14.80 -12.07
C ASP A 76 -3.95 -14.73 -12.62
N ILE A 77 -3.38 -15.91 -12.94
CA ILE A 77 -2.01 -16.00 -13.43
C ILE A 77 -1.78 -15.23 -14.73
N ASN A 78 -2.75 -15.26 -15.65
CA ASN A 78 -2.61 -14.58 -16.94
C ASN A 78 -2.54 -13.07 -16.79
N ARG A 79 -3.32 -12.53 -15.84
CA ARG A 79 -3.36 -11.09 -15.57
C ARG A 79 -2.13 -10.60 -14.79
N ILE A 80 -1.56 -11.43 -13.90
CA ILE A 80 -0.45 -11.01 -13.06
C ILE A 80 0.92 -11.20 -13.72
N THR A 81 1.06 -12.16 -14.64
CA THR A 81 2.32 -12.47 -15.32
C THR A 81 3.00 -11.24 -15.98
N PRO A 82 2.28 -10.30 -16.64
CA PRO A 82 2.90 -9.11 -17.22
C PRO A 82 3.58 -8.16 -16.21
N TYR A 83 3.34 -8.32 -14.92
CA TYR A 83 4.00 -7.56 -13.84
C TYR A 83 5.20 -8.31 -13.25
N VAL A 84 5.36 -9.58 -13.60
CA VAL A 84 6.46 -10.43 -13.10
C VAL A 84 7.68 -10.33 -14.01
N THR A 85 7.46 -10.35 -15.33
CA THR A 85 8.53 -10.28 -16.33
C THR A 85 8.16 -9.36 -17.47
N TYR A 86 9.18 -8.90 -18.23
CA TYR A 86 9.02 -8.19 -19.49
C TYR A 86 9.98 -8.73 -20.54
N VAL A 87 9.69 -8.47 -21.81
CA VAL A 87 10.55 -8.83 -22.93
C VAL A 87 11.16 -7.54 -23.49
N ASP A 88 12.48 -7.51 -23.63
CA ASP A 88 13.20 -6.37 -24.16
C ASP A 88 13.12 -6.29 -25.70
N GLU A 89 13.74 -5.25 -26.28
CA GLU A 89 13.79 -5.03 -27.74
C GLU A 89 14.51 -6.14 -28.53
N LYS A 90 15.34 -6.96 -27.85
CA LYS A 90 16.05 -8.08 -28.44
C LYS A 90 15.27 -9.39 -28.35
N GLY A 91 14.13 -9.38 -27.68
CA GLY A 91 13.31 -10.56 -27.41
C GLY A 91 13.77 -11.36 -26.19
N GLU A 92 14.64 -10.82 -25.34
CA GLU A 92 15.08 -11.46 -24.11
C GLU A 92 14.11 -11.16 -22.96
N GLU A 93 13.71 -12.19 -22.21
CA GLU A 93 12.82 -12.06 -21.05
C GLU A 93 13.61 -11.73 -19.78
N HIS A 94 13.14 -10.75 -19.00
CA HIS A 94 13.75 -10.25 -17.79
C HIS A 94 12.74 -10.14 -16.66
N TRP A 95 13.22 -10.21 -15.40
CA TRP A 95 12.42 -9.87 -14.22
C TRP A 95 12.03 -8.39 -14.24
N LEU A 96 10.77 -8.09 -13.86
CA LEU A 96 10.25 -6.72 -13.83
C LEU A 96 10.22 -6.21 -12.38
N PHE A 97 9.06 -6.21 -11.73
CA PHE A 97 8.94 -5.65 -10.38
C PHE A 97 9.45 -6.62 -9.32
N ASP A 98 10.09 -6.08 -8.29
CA ASP A 98 10.55 -6.85 -7.12
C ASP A 98 9.65 -6.69 -5.89
N ALA A 99 8.74 -5.69 -5.89
CA ALA A 99 7.71 -5.52 -4.87
C ALA A 99 6.31 -5.31 -5.46
N PHE A 100 5.30 -5.78 -4.72
CA PHE A 100 3.89 -5.72 -5.10
C PHE A 100 3.06 -5.20 -3.94
N LEU A 101 2.41 -4.06 -4.12
CA LEU A 101 1.46 -3.48 -3.18
C LEU A 101 0.04 -3.84 -3.61
N PHE A 102 -0.66 -4.59 -2.77
CA PHE A 102 -2.07 -4.91 -2.97
C PHE A 102 -2.95 -4.10 -2.02
N LEU A 103 -3.91 -3.38 -2.57
CA LEU A 103 -4.87 -2.60 -1.79
C LEU A 103 -6.25 -2.55 -2.46
N GLU A 104 -7.24 -2.07 -1.74
CA GLU A 104 -8.54 -1.69 -2.27
C GLU A 104 -9.10 -0.50 -1.49
N ILE A 105 -9.74 0.43 -2.19
CA ILE A 105 -10.40 1.60 -1.60
C ILE A 105 -11.89 1.32 -1.32
N HIS A 106 -12.55 0.58 -2.21
CA HIS A 106 -13.98 0.29 -2.15
C HIS A 106 -14.24 -1.21 -2.04
N ASN A 107 -15.16 -1.63 -1.16
CA ASN A 107 -15.58 -3.03 -1.14
C ASN A 107 -16.45 -3.43 -2.35
N GLY A 108 -16.88 -2.45 -3.17
CA GLY A 108 -17.77 -2.65 -4.32
C GLY A 108 -19.27 -2.73 -3.97
N ASN A 109 -19.63 -2.66 -2.69
CA ASN A 109 -20.98 -2.72 -2.17
C ASN A 109 -21.36 -1.44 -1.39
N GLY A 110 -20.83 -0.29 -1.82
CA GLY A 110 -21.16 1.03 -1.26
C GLY A 110 -20.41 1.41 0.01
N LYS A 111 -19.37 0.64 0.40
CA LYS A 111 -18.50 0.97 1.55
C LYS A 111 -17.06 1.21 1.11
N SER A 112 -16.32 1.99 1.89
CA SER A 112 -14.90 2.26 1.64
C SER A 112 -14.02 1.88 2.82
N PHE A 113 -12.76 1.57 2.48
CA PHE A 113 -11.70 1.25 3.44
C PHE A 113 -10.90 2.50 3.87
N ALA A 114 -11.21 3.68 3.30
CA ALA A 114 -10.60 4.96 3.66
C ALA A 114 -11.64 6.08 3.70
N THR A 115 -11.34 7.12 4.48
CA THR A 115 -12.18 8.34 4.61
C THR A 115 -12.30 9.09 3.28
N GLY A 116 -13.46 9.67 3.02
CA GLY A 116 -13.68 10.57 1.89
C GLY A 116 -14.24 9.90 0.62
N TYR A 117 -14.21 8.60 0.51
CA TYR A 117 -14.62 7.89 -0.72
C TYR A 117 -16.10 7.49 -0.73
N THR A 118 -16.65 7.03 0.39
CA THR A 118 -18.09 6.77 0.54
C THR A 118 -18.58 7.26 1.90
N LYS A 119 -19.92 7.38 2.04
CA LYS A 119 -20.52 7.76 3.33
C LYS A 119 -20.50 6.63 4.35
N THR A 120 -20.37 5.39 3.90
CA THR A 120 -20.45 4.19 4.77
C THR A 120 -19.06 3.58 4.86
N PRO A 121 -18.44 3.53 6.05
CA PRO A 121 -17.17 2.86 6.26
C PRO A 121 -17.30 1.34 6.20
N ALA A 122 -16.25 0.67 5.76
CA ALA A 122 -16.13 -0.77 5.81
C ALA A 122 -16.05 -1.25 7.27
N ASN A 123 -16.68 -2.37 7.58
CA ASN A 123 -16.63 -2.97 8.92
C ASN A 123 -15.64 -4.14 8.98
N GLN A 124 -15.53 -4.79 10.12
CA GLN A 124 -14.62 -5.92 10.34
C GLN A 124 -14.82 -7.05 9.33
N GLN A 125 -16.08 -7.39 9.02
CA GLN A 125 -16.36 -8.45 8.03
C GLN A 125 -15.89 -8.05 6.63
N ASP A 126 -16.02 -6.78 6.26
CA ASP A 126 -15.48 -6.27 4.99
C ASP A 126 -13.94 -6.38 4.96
N TRP A 127 -13.26 -6.10 6.09
CA TRP A 127 -11.80 -6.27 6.22
C TRP A 127 -11.39 -7.74 6.14
N ILE A 128 -12.12 -8.65 6.78
CA ILE A 128 -11.92 -10.10 6.67
C ILE A 128 -12.07 -10.56 5.21
N ASN A 129 -13.10 -10.09 4.53
CA ASN A 129 -13.38 -10.46 3.14
C ASN A 129 -12.25 -9.99 2.21
N LEU A 130 -11.71 -8.77 2.45
CA LEU A 130 -10.57 -8.23 1.71
C LEU A 130 -9.32 -9.11 1.88
N VAL A 131 -8.97 -9.45 3.12
CA VAL A 131 -7.85 -10.35 3.39
C VAL A 131 -8.06 -11.71 2.75
N ASN A 132 -9.24 -12.33 2.94
CA ASN A 132 -9.55 -13.63 2.35
C ASN A 132 -9.46 -13.61 0.81
N TYR A 133 -9.77 -12.49 0.16
CA TYR A 133 -9.61 -12.33 -1.28
C TYR A 133 -8.13 -12.39 -1.69
N TYR A 134 -7.23 -11.74 -0.95
CA TYR A 134 -5.79 -11.78 -1.25
C TYR A 134 -5.21 -13.18 -1.17
N PHE A 135 -5.74 -14.01 -0.28
CA PHE A 135 -5.24 -15.37 0.00
C PHE A 135 -6.05 -16.48 -0.66
N GLN A 136 -6.90 -16.17 -1.65
CA GLN A 136 -7.59 -17.20 -2.43
C GLN A 136 -6.61 -18.05 -3.24
N PHE A 137 -6.91 -19.34 -3.32
CA PHE A 137 -6.12 -20.27 -4.13
C PHE A 137 -6.13 -19.85 -5.62
N ASN A 138 -4.96 -19.81 -6.26
CA ASN A 138 -4.76 -19.39 -7.66
C ASN A 138 -5.25 -17.97 -8.01
N GLN A 139 -5.42 -17.10 -7.01
CA GLN A 139 -5.77 -15.70 -7.20
C GLN A 139 -4.76 -14.82 -6.46
N VAL A 140 -4.62 -13.58 -6.86
CA VAL A 140 -3.78 -12.55 -6.24
C VAL A 140 -2.40 -13.09 -5.83
N LEU A 141 -2.15 -13.34 -4.54
CA LEU A 141 -0.85 -13.82 -4.05
C LEU A 141 -0.55 -15.25 -4.53
N GLY A 142 -1.55 -16.13 -4.57
CA GLY A 142 -1.37 -17.49 -5.10
C GLY A 142 -1.07 -17.51 -6.60
N ALA A 143 -1.70 -16.62 -7.37
CA ALA A 143 -1.40 -16.44 -8.79
C ALA A 143 0.00 -15.85 -9.01
N LEU A 144 0.39 -14.87 -8.18
CA LEU A 144 1.72 -14.27 -8.22
C LEU A 144 2.84 -15.28 -7.92
N ASP A 145 2.69 -16.05 -6.83
CA ASP A 145 3.69 -17.09 -6.47
C ASP A 145 3.89 -18.09 -7.59
N LYS A 146 2.79 -18.52 -8.24
CA LYS A 146 2.82 -19.42 -9.37
C LYS A 146 3.42 -18.79 -10.63
N ALA A 147 3.07 -17.51 -10.95
CA ALA A 147 3.66 -16.82 -12.09
C ALA A 147 5.18 -16.67 -11.97
N ILE A 148 5.68 -16.43 -10.76
CA ILE A 148 7.13 -16.38 -10.49
C ILE A 148 7.75 -17.77 -10.65
N GLU A 149 7.09 -18.83 -10.19
CA GLU A 149 7.56 -20.21 -10.38
C GLU A 149 7.70 -20.57 -11.87
N GLU A 150 6.67 -20.25 -12.68
CA GLU A 150 6.69 -20.47 -14.12
C GLU A 150 7.76 -19.62 -14.84
N ALA A 151 7.96 -18.37 -14.42
CA ALA A 151 9.03 -17.52 -14.94
C ALA A 151 10.43 -18.08 -14.58
N THR A 152 10.58 -18.60 -13.35
CA THR A 152 11.83 -19.23 -12.90
C THR A 152 12.25 -20.39 -13.80
N GLU A 153 11.30 -21.18 -14.29
CA GLU A 153 11.58 -22.28 -15.23
C GLU A 153 12.12 -21.77 -16.59
N ARG A 154 11.76 -20.55 -16.99
CA ARG A 154 12.19 -19.97 -18.27
C ARG A 154 13.49 -19.18 -18.17
N ILE A 155 13.62 -18.33 -17.15
CA ILE A 155 14.72 -17.34 -17.04
C ILE A 155 15.60 -17.50 -15.80
N GLY A 156 15.44 -18.59 -15.04
CA GLY A 156 16.19 -18.83 -13.81
C GLY A 156 15.61 -18.08 -12.60
N ASN A 157 16.20 -18.31 -11.41
CA ASN A 157 15.70 -17.72 -10.18
C ASN A 157 15.77 -16.19 -10.18
N PRO A 158 14.78 -15.50 -9.61
CA PRO A 158 14.89 -14.08 -9.34
C PRO A 158 16.00 -13.81 -8.31
N PRO A 159 16.60 -12.61 -8.29
CA PRO A 159 17.65 -12.26 -7.33
C PRO A 159 17.21 -12.43 -5.87
N ASN A 160 15.95 -12.09 -5.58
CA ASN A 160 15.32 -12.20 -4.26
C ASN A 160 13.86 -12.65 -4.40
N LYS A 161 13.27 -13.16 -3.32
CA LYS A 161 11.82 -13.33 -3.23
C LYS A 161 11.13 -11.98 -3.45
N ARG A 162 9.98 -12.00 -4.12
CA ARG A 162 9.19 -10.79 -4.35
C ARG A 162 8.57 -10.30 -3.06
N LYS A 163 8.71 -9.01 -2.79
CA LYS A 163 8.22 -8.38 -1.57
C LYS A 163 6.75 -8.01 -1.71
N ILE A 164 5.97 -8.38 -0.71
CA ILE A 164 4.54 -8.11 -0.65
C ILE A 164 4.27 -7.03 0.39
N ILE A 165 3.56 -6.00 -0.03
CA ILE A 165 3.04 -4.93 0.81
C ILE A 165 1.52 -5.01 0.74
N ILE A 166 0.84 -5.00 1.90
CA ILE A 166 -0.62 -5.10 1.98
C ILE A 166 -1.20 -3.77 2.49
N GLY A 167 -2.22 -3.27 1.80
CA GLY A 167 -2.97 -2.10 2.22
C GLY A 167 -3.63 -2.32 3.57
N LEU A 168 -3.36 -1.43 4.53
CA LEU A 168 -3.98 -1.41 5.85
C LEU A 168 -5.17 -0.46 5.81
N PRO A 169 -6.42 -0.97 5.94
CA PRO A 169 -7.61 -0.14 5.94
C PRO A 169 -7.59 0.90 7.05
N GLU A 170 -8.12 2.09 6.77
CA GLU A 170 -8.25 3.15 7.76
C GLU A 170 -9.36 2.81 8.77
N PRO A 171 -9.08 2.82 10.08
CA PRO A 171 -10.11 2.76 11.11
C PRO A 171 -10.83 4.12 11.17
N ILE A 172 -11.86 4.30 10.34
CA ILE A 172 -12.50 5.59 10.07
C ILE A 172 -13.08 6.18 11.36
N LYS A 173 -12.62 7.40 11.68
CA LYS A 173 -12.94 8.08 12.95
C LYS A 173 -14.45 8.16 13.20
N ASN A 174 -14.86 7.91 14.46
CA ASN A 174 -16.23 7.88 14.95
C ASN A 174 -17.10 6.70 14.48
N GLN A 175 -16.57 5.72 13.73
CA GLN A 175 -17.30 4.50 13.42
C GLN A 175 -17.54 3.68 14.70
N LYS A 176 -18.78 3.18 14.92
CA LYS A 176 -19.19 2.41 16.12
C LYS A 176 -19.69 1.00 15.81
N ASP A 177 -19.79 0.68 14.54
CA ASP A 177 -20.33 -0.59 14.03
C ASP A 177 -19.25 -1.45 13.34
N TRP A 178 -17.96 -1.11 13.57
CA TRP A 178 -16.87 -1.83 12.91
C TRP A 178 -16.84 -3.32 13.28
N GLY A 179 -16.87 -3.65 14.55
CA GLY A 179 -16.81 -5.04 15.03
C GLY A 179 -16.15 -5.16 16.40
N SER A 180 -15.59 -6.34 16.68
CA SER A 180 -14.91 -6.63 17.96
C SER A 180 -13.70 -7.53 17.73
N VAL A 181 -12.61 -7.32 18.48
CA VAL A 181 -11.39 -8.14 18.38
C VAL A 181 -11.29 -9.21 19.47
N GLU A 182 -11.95 -9.01 20.62
CA GLU A 182 -11.92 -9.92 21.75
C GLU A 182 -13.28 -9.97 22.47
N ASN A 183 -13.69 -11.18 22.89
CA ASN A 183 -14.82 -11.41 23.81
C ASN A 183 -16.11 -10.63 23.53
N GLY A 184 -16.37 -10.28 22.26
CA GLY A 184 -17.59 -9.59 21.85
C GLY A 184 -17.64 -8.09 22.23
N VAL A 185 -16.58 -7.52 22.79
CA VAL A 185 -16.52 -6.07 23.09
C VAL A 185 -16.33 -5.30 21.78
N ARG A 186 -17.34 -4.53 21.41
CA ARG A 186 -17.31 -3.70 20.19
C ARG A 186 -16.32 -2.57 20.36
N LEU A 187 -15.53 -2.33 19.31
CA LEU A 187 -14.64 -1.18 19.24
C LEU A 187 -15.42 0.09 18.88
N ASP A 188 -15.07 1.20 19.53
CA ASP A 188 -15.59 2.56 19.26
C ASP A 188 -14.48 3.43 18.68
N PHE A 189 -14.51 3.71 17.39
CA PHE A 189 -13.49 4.49 16.70
C PHE A 189 -13.54 6.01 16.98
N SER A 190 -14.35 6.45 17.95
CA SER A 190 -14.13 7.75 18.60
C SER A 190 -12.95 7.73 19.55
N MET A 191 -12.45 6.54 19.93
CA MET A 191 -11.32 6.30 20.81
C MET A 191 -10.11 5.79 20.00
N ASP A 192 -9.00 6.51 20.04
CA ASP A 192 -7.79 6.16 19.30
C ASP A 192 -7.25 4.77 19.65
N LYS A 193 -7.29 4.36 20.93
CA LYS A 193 -6.92 3.01 21.36
C LYS A 193 -7.68 1.90 20.63
N ASP A 194 -8.96 2.11 20.34
CA ASP A 194 -9.77 1.11 19.67
C ASP A 194 -9.49 1.07 18.18
N ARG A 195 -9.14 2.21 17.59
CA ARG A 195 -8.65 2.32 16.21
C ARG A 195 -7.31 1.59 16.04
N ILE A 196 -6.38 1.80 16.96
CA ILE A 196 -5.07 1.12 16.99
C ILE A 196 -5.26 -0.39 17.12
N ARG A 197 -6.11 -0.86 18.05
CA ARG A 197 -6.41 -2.28 18.23
C ARG A 197 -6.99 -2.93 16.96
N ALA A 198 -7.83 -2.23 16.21
CA ALA A 198 -8.35 -2.72 14.93
C ALA A 198 -7.23 -2.90 13.89
N CYS A 199 -6.29 -1.94 13.81
CA CYS A 199 -5.13 -2.04 12.92
C CYS A 199 -4.20 -3.18 13.32
N GLN A 200 -3.86 -3.33 14.60
CA GLN A 200 -3.03 -4.44 15.11
C GLN A 200 -3.68 -5.78 14.80
N TRP A 201 -4.98 -5.93 15.06
CA TRP A 201 -5.72 -7.13 14.71
C TRP A 201 -5.64 -7.46 13.20
N TYR A 202 -5.78 -6.44 12.33
CA TYR A 202 -5.68 -6.66 10.88
C TYR A 202 -4.28 -7.10 10.46
N ILE A 203 -3.25 -6.45 11.00
CA ILE A 203 -1.83 -6.79 10.76
C ILE A 203 -1.59 -8.26 11.14
N ASP A 204 -1.99 -8.67 12.34
CA ASP A 204 -1.82 -10.04 12.81
C ASP A 204 -2.61 -11.05 11.99
N TYR A 205 -3.82 -10.69 11.56
CA TYR A 205 -4.63 -11.55 10.72
C TYR A 205 -4.00 -11.77 9.33
N VAL A 206 -3.47 -10.74 8.71
CA VAL A 206 -2.72 -10.83 7.44
C VAL A 206 -1.46 -11.71 7.62
N ARG A 207 -0.68 -11.47 8.67
CA ARG A 207 0.54 -12.24 8.98
C ARG A 207 0.23 -13.73 9.17
N MET A 208 -0.80 -14.04 9.94
CA MET A 208 -1.27 -15.41 10.15
C MET A 208 -1.62 -16.08 8.83
N LYS A 209 -2.45 -15.41 8.01
CA LYS A 209 -2.84 -15.92 6.68
C LYS A 209 -1.65 -16.14 5.75
N PHE A 210 -0.73 -15.18 5.69
CA PHE A 210 0.47 -15.30 4.87
C PHE A 210 1.33 -16.51 5.29
N ASN A 211 1.50 -16.69 6.59
CA ASN A 211 2.26 -17.82 7.13
C ASN A 211 1.57 -19.18 6.87
N GLU A 212 0.24 -19.25 6.90
CA GLU A 212 -0.52 -20.47 6.56
C GLU A 212 -0.29 -20.92 5.12
N MET A 213 -0.17 -19.98 4.17
CA MET A 213 -0.08 -20.26 2.74
C MET A 213 1.28 -20.84 2.29
N LYS A 214 2.35 -20.59 3.06
CA LYS A 214 3.70 -21.14 2.77
C LYS A 214 4.19 -20.82 1.34
N TYR A 215 3.98 -19.61 0.85
CA TYR A 215 4.45 -19.19 -0.46
C TYR A 215 5.95 -19.41 -0.62
N LYS A 216 6.36 -19.91 -1.80
CA LYS A 216 7.74 -20.26 -2.10
C LYS A 216 8.57 -19.03 -2.51
N ASN A 217 7.97 -18.15 -3.29
CA ASN A 217 8.65 -17.05 -3.98
C ASN A 217 8.29 -15.67 -3.43
N LEU A 218 7.41 -15.59 -2.42
CA LEU A 218 6.93 -14.36 -1.83
C LEU A 218 7.43 -14.17 -0.41
N ASP A 219 7.53 -12.91 0.01
CA ASP A 219 7.90 -12.49 1.35
C ASP A 219 7.06 -11.27 1.76
N LEU A 220 6.27 -11.38 2.83
CA LEU A 220 5.50 -10.25 3.34
C LEU A 220 6.45 -9.21 3.93
N ALA A 221 6.67 -8.09 3.26
CA ALA A 221 7.65 -7.09 3.62
C ALA A 221 7.08 -5.96 4.48
N GLY A 222 5.79 -5.66 4.35
CA GLY A 222 5.23 -4.55 5.09
C GLY A 222 3.77 -4.27 4.80
N PHE A 223 3.34 -3.12 5.32
CA PHE A 223 1.97 -2.63 5.17
C PHE A 223 1.96 -1.22 4.61
N TYR A 224 0.93 -0.89 3.88
CA TYR A 224 0.70 0.42 3.30
C TYR A 224 -0.48 1.11 3.99
N TRP A 225 -0.26 2.32 4.49
CA TRP A 225 -1.32 3.14 5.06
C TRP A 225 -2.19 3.73 3.97
N ILE A 226 -3.46 3.33 3.92
CA ILE A 226 -4.34 3.65 2.80
C ILE A 226 -4.83 5.11 2.79
N ALA A 227 -4.82 5.80 3.94
CA ALA A 227 -5.19 7.22 3.99
C ALA A 227 -4.04 8.08 3.48
N GLU A 228 -4.25 8.79 2.39
CA GLU A 228 -3.24 9.58 1.67
C GLU A 228 -2.90 10.92 2.35
N GLU A 229 -3.53 11.23 3.50
CA GLU A 229 -3.27 12.40 4.35
C GLU A 229 -3.38 12.03 5.83
N ALA A 230 -2.73 12.82 6.70
CA ALA A 230 -2.69 12.55 8.13
C ALA A 230 -3.88 13.12 8.93
N THR A 231 -4.73 13.95 8.33
CA THR A 231 -5.75 14.78 9.01
C THR A 231 -6.61 14.02 10.02
N ASN A 232 -7.09 12.82 9.68
CA ASN A 232 -7.95 12.04 10.57
C ASN A 232 -7.20 10.94 11.34
N THR A 233 -5.91 10.77 11.11
CA THR A 233 -5.17 9.60 11.55
C THR A 233 -3.86 9.91 12.28
N ARG A 234 -3.46 11.18 12.32
CA ARG A 234 -2.21 11.67 12.93
C ARG A 234 -1.98 11.14 14.36
N SER A 235 -3.05 11.03 15.17
CA SER A 235 -2.97 10.58 16.56
C SER A 235 -2.67 9.09 16.73
N ILE A 236 -2.83 8.27 15.68
CA ILE A 236 -2.70 6.81 15.75
C ILE A 236 -1.55 6.26 14.92
N ILE A 237 -1.11 6.98 13.87
CA ILE A 237 -0.15 6.46 12.87
C ILE A 237 1.15 6.02 13.53
N LYS A 238 1.70 6.83 14.45
CA LYS A 238 2.99 6.56 15.08
C LYS A 238 3.00 5.26 15.87
N GLU A 239 1.92 4.98 16.61
CA GLU A 239 1.82 3.75 17.40
C GLU A 239 1.69 2.51 16.50
N ILE A 240 0.94 2.64 15.39
CA ILE A 240 0.85 1.58 14.37
C ILE A 240 2.22 1.33 13.73
N GLY A 241 2.95 2.39 13.37
CA GLY A 241 4.31 2.29 12.82
C GLY A 241 5.28 1.62 13.80
N THR A 242 5.21 1.95 15.09
CA THR A 242 6.00 1.29 16.14
C THR A 242 5.68 -0.20 16.19
N TYR A 243 4.39 -0.56 16.23
CA TYR A 243 3.98 -1.96 16.24
C TYR A 243 4.53 -2.75 15.05
N LEU A 244 4.44 -2.19 13.83
CA LEU A 244 4.99 -2.82 12.62
C LEU A 244 6.51 -2.97 12.68
N ASN A 245 7.22 -1.94 13.14
CA ASN A 245 8.68 -1.96 13.24
C ASN A 245 9.19 -2.97 14.28
N ASP A 246 8.49 -3.12 15.40
CA ASP A 246 8.79 -4.14 16.42
C ASP A 246 8.67 -5.55 15.83
N LEU A 247 7.69 -5.75 14.93
CA LEU A 247 7.48 -6.99 14.18
C LEU A 247 8.38 -7.12 12.94
N LYS A 248 9.29 -6.16 12.69
CA LYS A 248 10.20 -6.14 11.52
C LYS A 248 9.49 -6.03 10.17
N TYR A 249 8.34 -5.34 10.13
CA TYR A 249 7.65 -4.97 8.88
C TYR A 249 7.85 -3.49 8.57
N THR A 250 7.89 -3.16 7.28
CA THR A 250 7.91 -1.76 6.84
C THR A 250 6.51 -1.16 6.90
N PHE A 251 6.46 0.14 7.22
CA PHE A 251 5.25 0.94 7.13
C PHE A 251 5.41 1.94 5.99
N ASN A 252 4.58 1.80 4.95
CA ASN A 252 4.68 2.53 3.70
C ASN A 252 3.54 3.53 3.55
N TRP A 253 3.81 4.66 2.91
CA TRP A 253 2.82 5.70 2.69
C TRP A 253 2.96 6.34 1.31
N ILE A 254 1.82 6.70 0.69
CA ILE A 254 1.77 7.45 -0.57
C ILE A 254 0.94 8.72 -0.32
N PRO A 255 1.54 9.77 0.27
CA PRO A 255 0.85 11.05 0.46
C PRO A 255 0.68 11.76 -0.88
N TYR A 256 -0.49 12.35 -1.13
CA TYR A 256 -0.65 13.16 -2.32
C TYR A 256 0.04 14.53 -2.18
N PHE A 257 0.28 15.16 -3.30
CA PHE A 257 0.99 16.45 -3.42
C PHE A 257 0.44 17.51 -2.46
N LYS A 258 1.26 17.89 -1.48
CA LYS A 258 0.95 18.85 -0.39
C LYS A 258 -0.21 18.42 0.53
N SER A 259 -0.46 17.14 0.67
CA SER A 259 -1.41 16.62 1.67
C SER A 259 -0.95 16.94 3.10
N ASP A 260 -1.88 16.88 4.06
CA ASP A 260 -1.53 17.06 5.47
C ASP A 260 -0.56 15.97 5.92
N GLY A 261 0.57 16.37 6.53
CA GLY A 261 1.58 15.49 7.10
C GLY A 261 2.67 15.00 6.13
N TYR A 262 2.60 15.28 4.82
CA TYR A 262 3.56 14.75 3.84
C TYR A 262 5.02 15.07 4.19
N THR A 263 5.32 16.25 4.74
CA THR A 263 6.68 16.63 5.16
C THR A 263 7.12 16.00 6.48
N GLU A 264 6.17 15.43 7.23
CA GLU A 264 6.38 14.88 8.56
C GLU A 264 6.41 13.33 8.56
N TRP A 265 6.40 12.70 7.40
CA TRP A 265 6.21 11.27 7.24
C TRP A 265 7.11 10.40 8.14
N LYS A 266 8.39 10.79 8.33
CA LYS A 266 9.32 10.08 9.23
C LYS A 266 8.89 10.17 10.68
N THR A 267 8.46 11.36 11.14
CA THR A 267 8.02 11.57 12.52
C THR A 267 6.66 10.96 12.82
N LEU A 268 5.86 10.74 11.76
CA LEU A 268 4.61 9.98 11.81
C LEU A 268 4.85 8.47 11.92
N GLY A 269 6.08 7.99 11.71
CA GLY A 269 6.45 6.59 11.92
C GLY A 269 6.50 5.72 10.66
N PHE A 270 6.46 6.33 9.47
CA PHE A 270 6.64 5.61 8.21
C PHE A 270 8.11 5.30 7.93
N ASN A 271 8.38 4.16 7.31
CA ASN A 271 9.71 3.76 6.85
C ASN A 271 9.99 4.24 5.42
N TYR A 272 8.95 4.27 4.59
CA TYR A 272 9.01 4.73 3.20
C TYR A 272 7.82 5.64 2.90
N ALA A 273 8.06 6.71 2.15
CA ALA A 273 7.01 7.56 1.61
C ALA A 273 7.28 7.83 0.13
N TYR A 274 6.23 7.73 -0.68
CA TYR A 274 6.26 7.92 -2.13
C TYR A 274 5.32 9.07 -2.47
N LEU A 275 5.87 10.22 -2.85
CA LEU A 275 5.04 11.40 -3.13
C LEU A 275 4.22 11.20 -4.40
N GLN A 276 2.89 11.27 -4.27
CA GLN A 276 1.95 11.21 -5.38
C GLN A 276 1.77 12.62 -5.98
N PRO A 277 2.17 12.87 -7.23
CA PRO A 277 2.10 14.21 -7.81
C PRO A 277 0.68 14.72 -8.09
N ASN A 278 -0.33 13.84 -8.17
CA ASN A 278 -1.68 14.19 -8.62
C ASN A 278 -1.67 14.92 -9.97
N TYR A 279 -0.87 14.41 -10.92
CA TYR A 279 -0.71 15.03 -12.23
C TYR A 279 -1.51 14.31 -13.31
N PHE A 280 -1.39 12.98 -13.41
CA PHE A 280 -1.87 12.24 -14.57
C PHE A 280 -3.37 12.42 -14.83
N PHE A 281 -4.20 12.30 -13.79
CA PHE A 281 -5.66 12.20 -13.93
C PHE A 281 -6.39 13.53 -14.15
N ASN A 282 -5.68 14.67 -14.10
CA ASN A 282 -6.28 15.99 -14.28
C ASN A 282 -5.53 16.81 -15.34
N GLU A 283 -6.12 17.00 -16.52
CA GLU A 283 -5.52 17.75 -17.63
C GLU A 283 -5.23 19.22 -17.30
N ASN A 284 -5.96 19.82 -16.35
CA ASN A 284 -5.74 21.20 -15.92
C ASN A 284 -4.47 21.36 -15.07
N VAL A 285 -3.88 20.27 -14.58
CA VAL A 285 -2.64 20.31 -13.83
C VAL A 285 -1.46 20.40 -14.82
N PRO A 286 -0.64 21.47 -14.75
CA PRO A 286 0.47 21.68 -15.69
C PRO A 286 1.63 20.74 -15.40
N ALA A 287 2.47 20.43 -16.40
CA ALA A 287 3.64 19.56 -16.27
C ALA A 287 4.68 20.08 -15.23
N SER A 288 4.71 21.39 -14.96
CA SER A 288 5.55 21.99 -13.90
C SER A 288 5.24 21.44 -12.50
N ARG A 289 4.06 20.83 -12.29
CA ARG A 289 3.72 20.10 -11.07
C ARG A 289 4.71 18.97 -10.78
N LEU A 290 5.17 18.27 -11.83
CA LEU A 290 6.12 17.17 -11.69
C LEU A 290 7.49 17.68 -11.26
N ASP A 291 7.96 18.82 -11.80
CA ASP A 291 9.19 19.46 -11.35
C ASP A 291 9.13 19.87 -9.88
N GLU A 292 7.99 20.39 -9.43
CA GLU A 292 7.78 20.76 -8.03
C GLU A 292 7.70 19.51 -7.13
N ALA A 293 6.98 18.47 -7.54
CA ALA A 293 6.87 17.22 -6.80
C ALA A 293 8.23 16.53 -6.64
N CYS A 294 9.04 16.45 -7.71
CA CYS A 294 10.40 15.89 -7.63
C CYS A 294 11.27 16.66 -6.63
N ARG A 295 11.23 18.01 -6.63
CA ARG A 295 11.98 18.80 -5.64
C ARG A 295 11.50 18.54 -4.21
N LEU A 296 10.18 18.50 -3.99
CA LEU A 296 9.63 18.19 -2.66
C LEU A 296 10.04 16.78 -2.20
N ALA A 297 10.00 15.79 -3.08
CA ALA A 297 10.45 14.45 -2.75
C ALA A 297 11.92 14.44 -2.31
N LEU A 298 12.80 15.10 -3.05
CA LEU A 298 14.23 15.24 -2.68
C LEU A 298 14.43 16.03 -1.39
N ASP A 299 13.72 17.14 -1.20
CA ASP A 299 13.85 18.00 -0.01
C ASP A 299 13.42 17.29 1.27
N TYR A 300 12.45 16.37 1.18
CA TYR A 300 11.91 15.63 2.33
C TYR A 300 12.30 14.15 2.34
N ASP A 301 13.27 13.74 1.51
CA ASP A 301 13.78 12.37 1.44
C ASP A 301 12.69 11.33 1.23
N MET A 302 11.83 11.62 0.25
CA MET A 302 10.77 10.72 -0.23
C MET A 302 11.15 10.17 -1.60
N ASP A 303 10.61 8.99 -1.90
CA ASP A 303 10.55 8.46 -3.26
C ASP A 303 9.36 9.06 -4.03
N MET A 304 9.11 8.60 -5.26
CA MET A 304 8.05 9.13 -6.10
C MET A 304 7.08 8.05 -6.56
N GLU A 305 5.81 8.41 -6.65
CA GLU A 305 4.81 7.62 -7.36
C GLU A 305 4.67 8.09 -8.80
N MET A 306 4.60 7.13 -9.73
CA MET A 306 4.25 7.38 -11.14
C MET A 306 2.82 6.88 -11.39
N GLU A 307 1.89 7.82 -11.55
CA GLU A 307 0.46 7.53 -11.75
C GLU A 307 0.13 7.46 -13.24
N PHE A 308 -0.53 6.41 -13.67
CA PHE A 308 -1.14 6.33 -15.01
C PHE A 308 -2.15 5.18 -15.15
N ASP A 309 -2.93 5.20 -16.21
CA ASP A 309 -3.87 4.14 -16.60
C ASP A 309 -3.82 3.87 -18.11
N ASP A 310 -4.78 3.11 -18.64
CA ASP A 310 -4.87 2.73 -20.06
C ASP A 310 -5.00 3.91 -21.03
N ARG A 311 -5.25 5.13 -20.53
CA ARG A 311 -5.22 6.36 -21.34
C ARG A 311 -3.84 6.65 -21.93
N VAL A 312 -2.77 6.05 -21.40
CA VAL A 312 -1.42 6.15 -21.99
C VAL A 312 -1.30 5.46 -23.33
N LEU A 313 -2.20 4.54 -23.67
CA LEU A 313 -2.19 3.84 -24.93
C LEU A 313 -2.39 4.82 -26.10
N SER A 314 -1.76 4.52 -27.23
CA SER A 314 -1.72 5.42 -28.40
C SER A 314 -3.11 5.83 -28.89
N THR A 315 -4.12 4.99 -28.72
CA THR A 315 -5.52 5.25 -29.10
C THR A 315 -6.21 6.30 -28.21
N ASN A 316 -5.74 6.51 -26.97
CA ASN A 316 -6.38 7.38 -25.98
C ASN A 316 -5.68 8.75 -25.83
N GLY A 317 -4.49 8.92 -26.41
CA GLY A 317 -3.83 10.21 -26.56
C GLY A 317 -3.10 10.77 -25.33
N TRP A 318 -3.12 10.09 -24.16
CA TRP A 318 -2.51 10.57 -22.90
C TRP A 318 -1.07 10.11 -22.67
N GLY A 319 -0.47 9.41 -23.62
CA GLY A 319 0.91 8.95 -23.54
C GLY A 319 1.94 10.07 -23.30
N TYR A 320 1.63 11.33 -23.69
CA TYR A 320 2.49 12.47 -23.39
C TYR A 320 2.59 12.74 -21.86
N ARG A 321 1.53 12.45 -21.09
CA ARG A 321 1.56 12.67 -19.62
C ARG A 321 2.49 11.68 -18.93
N LEU A 322 2.52 10.43 -19.40
CA LEU A 322 3.51 9.46 -18.91
C LEU A 322 4.94 9.89 -19.27
N ARG A 323 5.17 10.35 -20.52
CA ARG A 323 6.48 10.88 -20.92
C ARG A 323 6.92 12.06 -20.04
N ASN A 324 5.99 12.94 -19.65
CA ASN A 324 6.29 14.05 -18.74
C ASN A 324 6.80 13.57 -17.37
N TYR A 325 6.26 12.46 -16.82
CA TYR A 325 6.82 11.83 -15.61
C TYR A 325 8.26 11.38 -15.84
N MET A 326 8.50 10.62 -16.91
CA MET A 326 9.83 10.08 -17.25
C MET A 326 10.85 11.22 -17.42
N ASP A 327 10.48 12.28 -18.14
CA ASP A 327 11.35 13.44 -18.36
C ASP A 327 11.67 14.18 -17.06
N ALA A 328 10.65 14.39 -16.20
CA ALA A 328 10.84 15.04 -14.91
C ALA A 328 11.72 14.19 -13.97
N PHE A 329 11.45 12.90 -13.85
CA PHE A 329 12.21 11.98 -13.01
C PHE A 329 13.67 11.91 -13.44
N LYS A 330 13.93 11.78 -14.76
CA LYS A 330 15.28 11.82 -15.31
C LYS A 330 15.97 13.15 -15.06
N LYS A 331 15.28 14.29 -15.28
CA LYS A 331 15.79 15.64 -15.07
C LYS A 331 16.24 15.88 -13.63
N HIS A 332 15.51 15.36 -12.66
CA HIS A 332 15.75 15.56 -11.23
C HIS A 332 16.58 14.44 -10.58
N GLY A 333 16.96 13.40 -11.32
CA GLY A 333 17.75 12.29 -10.79
C GLY A 333 16.99 11.38 -9.81
N ILE A 334 15.65 11.31 -9.98
CA ILE A 334 14.79 10.37 -9.24
C ILE A 334 15.03 8.93 -9.76
N TRP A 335 15.51 8.81 -10.97
CA TRP A 335 15.58 7.57 -11.74
C TRP A 335 17.04 7.19 -12.06
#